data_1f090bf415d189d641101179413bf16b
#
_entry.id   1f090bf415d189d641101179413bf16b
#
_cell.length_a   1.000
_cell.length_b   1.000
_cell.length_c   1.000
_cell.angle_alpha   90.00
_cell.angle_beta   90.00
_cell.angle_gamma   90.00
#
_symmetry.space_group_name_H-M   'P 1'
#
loop_
_entity.id
_entity.type
_entity.pdbx_description
1 polymer ?
#
loop_
_entity_poly.entity_id
_entity_poly.type
_entity_poly.pdbx_seq_one_letter_code
_entity_poly.pdbx_strand_id
1 'polypeptide(L)'
;MRKIALFLSLCVFIWASDLQQALEYEKQGDYKKAMEIYKKLALKNSSVLISQEQNNSSQTTQTQNSITIKKEEKQDFSHLALANYLGENESFNPLGISSYKMNYFLPLAYSFNSLGTNNNKSEAKFQLSVKKRLFENLLGLDEKYYIAYTQTSWWQIYEHSSPFRETNYQPEFFIDFPLYLKDYEFFNNLRVGILHESNGKGDENLQSRSWNRIYVSTAILYNKFLFVPRLWYRIPESKKDDDNPAILHYMGNFDVNLAYLGDDYFINLMLRNNLKFHDNKGAIQVDLGYDIFNNGIYWYLQYFNGYGESLIDYNKHLQRLSTGFLISY
;
A
#
# COMPACT_ATOMS: atom_id res chain seq x y z
N MET A 1 -22.33 -33.98 15.85
CA MET A 1 -22.05 -32.58 16.27
C MET A 1 -21.53 -32.46 17.71
N ARG A 2 -22.09 -33.15 18.74
CA ARG A 2 -21.58 -33.05 20.13
C ARG A 2 -20.13 -33.57 20.35
N LYS A 3 -19.63 -34.54 19.60
CA LYS A 3 -18.28 -35.08 19.74
C LYS A 3 -17.18 -34.21 19.18
N ILE A 4 -17.47 -33.38 18.16
CA ILE A 4 -16.53 -32.43 17.55
C ILE A 4 -16.33 -31.20 18.45
N ALA A 5 -17.40 -30.74 19.11
CA ALA A 5 -17.32 -29.62 20.06
C ALA A 5 -16.48 -29.96 21.29
N LEU A 6 -16.52 -31.21 21.76
CA LEU A 6 -15.71 -31.68 22.90
C LEU A 6 -14.23 -31.79 22.56
N PHE A 7 -13.89 -32.17 21.31
CA PHE A 7 -12.51 -32.29 20.85
C PHE A 7 -11.84 -30.93 20.64
N LEU A 8 -12.60 -29.95 20.09
CA LEU A 8 -12.14 -28.55 19.95
C LEU A 8 -11.92 -27.88 21.31
N SER A 9 -12.79 -28.13 22.30
CA SER A 9 -12.62 -27.57 23.65
C SER A 9 -11.38 -28.14 24.37
N LEU A 10 -11.05 -29.43 24.19
CA LEU A 10 -9.88 -30.05 24.80
C LEU A 10 -8.55 -29.53 24.17
N CYS A 11 -8.53 -29.28 22.85
CA CYS A 11 -7.36 -28.72 22.20
C CYS A 11 -7.07 -27.28 22.64
N VAL A 12 -8.09 -26.46 22.84
CA VAL A 12 -7.95 -25.09 23.33
C VAL A 12 -7.43 -25.05 24.78
N PHE A 13 -7.85 -26.00 25.62
CA PHE A 13 -7.38 -26.11 27.03
C PHE A 13 -5.90 -26.51 27.12
N ILE A 14 -5.44 -27.46 26.30
CA ILE A 14 -4.03 -27.89 26.27
C ILE A 14 -3.12 -26.76 25.77
N TRP A 15 -3.59 -25.98 24.78
CA TRP A 15 -2.88 -24.83 24.25
C TRP A 15 -2.71 -23.69 25.26
N ALA A 16 -3.77 -23.40 26.03
CA ALA A 16 -3.74 -22.41 27.08
C ALA A 16 -2.74 -22.76 28.18
N SER A 17 -2.61 -24.06 28.52
CA SER A 17 -1.70 -24.56 29.54
C SER A 17 -0.22 -24.42 29.17
N ASP A 18 0.18 -24.78 27.92
CA ASP A 18 1.55 -24.70 27.46
C ASP A 18 2.01 -23.24 27.31
N LEU A 19 1.13 -22.37 26.80
CA LEU A 19 1.40 -20.93 26.69
C LEU A 19 1.56 -20.29 28.07
N GLN A 20 0.72 -20.66 29.02
CA GLN A 20 0.75 -20.14 30.37
C GLN A 20 2.05 -20.56 31.10
N GLN A 21 2.51 -21.80 30.87
CA GLN A 21 3.77 -22.31 31.37
C GLN A 21 4.98 -21.59 30.78
N ALA A 22 4.97 -21.25 29.49
CA ALA A 22 6.02 -20.47 28.86
C ALA A 22 6.13 -19.05 29.46
N LEU A 23 4.98 -18.39 29.68
CA LEU A 23 4.90 -17.08 30.33
C LEU A 23 5.38 -17.09 31.79
N GLU A 24 5.19 -18.20 32.48
CA GLU A 24 5.66 -18.36 33.87
C GLU A 24 7.19 -18.49 33.94
N TYR A 25 7.80 -19.26 33.02
CA TYR A 25 9.27 -19.34 32.88
C TYR A 25 9.88 -17.99 32.47
N GLU A 26 9.23 -17.24 31.63
CA GLU A 26 9.65 -15.90 31.23
C GLU A 26 9.65 -14.93 32.43
N LYS A 27 8.60 -14.96 33.26
CA LYS A 27 8.53 -14.18 34.51
C LYS A 27 9.58 -14.57 35.55
N GLN A 28 10.03 -15.83 35.51
CA GLN A 28 11.10 -16.34 36.41
C GLN A 28 12.50 -16.05 35.83
N GLY A 29 12.63 -15.44 34.63
CA GLY A 29 13.89 -15.16 33.99
C GLY A 29 14.54 -16.37 33.29
N ASP A 30 13.86 -17.51 33.21
CA ASP A 30 14.33 -18.72 32.52
C ASP A 30 13.92 -18.69 31.05
N TYR A 31 14.48 -17.73 30.32
CA TYR A 31 14.18 -17.52 28.89
C TYR A 31 14.49 -18.72 28.01
N LYS A 32 15.40 -19.60 28.42
CA LYS A 32 15.77 -20.80 27.66
C LYS A 32 14.60 -21.81 27.63
N LYS A 33 13.99 -22.06 28.78
CA LYS A 33 12.82 -22.96 28.86
C LYS A 33 11.58 -22.36 28.22
N ALA A 34 11.36 -21.07 28.40
CA ALA A 34 10.28 -20.37 27.71
C ALA A 34 10.40 -20.51 26.20
N MET A 35 11.60 -20.30 25.63
CA MET A 35 11.88 -20.43 24.20
C MET A 35 11.67 -21.86 23.68
N GLU A 36 12.01 -22.90 24.46
CA GLU A 36 11.78 -24.30 24.06
C GLU A 36 10.28 -24.61 23.95
N ILE A 37 9.47 -24.08 24.83
CA ILE A 37 8.02 -24.27 24.79
C ILE A 37 7.42 -23.51 23.61
N TYR A 38 7.83 -22.25 23.36
CA TYR A 38 7.39 -21.49 22.19
C TYR A 38 7.75 -22.17 20.88
N LYS A 39 8.96 -22.76 20.76
CA LYS A 39 9.36 -23.56 19.59
C LYS A 39 8.50 -24.78 19.40
N LYS A 40 8.16 -25.52 20.47
CA LYS A 40 7.25 -26.69 20.39
C LYS A 40 5.85 -26.29 19.94
N LEU A 41 5.32 -25.16 20.42
CA LEU A 41 4.02 -24.64 20.00
C LEU A 41 4.02 -24.22 18.53
N ALA A 42 5.09 -23.58 18.05
CA ALA A 42 5.24 -23.19 16.66
C ALA A 42 5.34 -24.42 15.70
N LEU A 43 6.11 -25.44 16.09
CA LEU A 43 6.25 -26.67 15.30
C LEU A 43 4.94 -27.49 15.26
N LYS A 44 4.18 -27.48 16.33
CA LYS A 44 2.87 -28.16 16.39
C LYS A 44 1.84 -27.49 15.46
N ASN A 45 1.90 -26.17 15.29
CA ASN A 45 1.08 -25.45 14.32
C ASN A 45 1.47 -25.77 12.87
N SER A 46 2.76 -25.86 12.57
CA SER A 46 3.23 -26.24 11.24
C SER A 46 2.80 -27.66 10.83
N SER A 47 2.78 -28.61 11.79
CA SER A 47 2.38 -29.99 11.50
C SER A 47 0.86 -30.15 11.29
N VAL A 48 0.03 -29.28 11.88
CA VAL A 48 -1.43 -29.29 11.68
C VAL A 48 -1.79 -28.75 10.29
N LEU A 49 -1.06 -27.77 9.78
CA LEU A 49 -1.25 -27.25 8.41
C LEU A 49 -0.84 -28.28 7.35
N ILE A 50 0.26 -29.02 7.57
CA ILE A 50 0.74 -30.08 6.66
C ILE A 50 -0.22 -31.27 6.61
N SER A 51 -0.90 -31.63 7.71
CA SER A 51 -1.85 -32.75 7.73
C SER A 51 -3.21 -32.43 7.06
N GLN A 52 -3.55 -31.17 6.81
CA GLN A 52 -4.75 -30.81 6.05
C GLN A 52 -4.54 -30.86 4.54
N GLU A 53 -3.31 -30.66 4.05
CA GLU A 53 -2.99 -30.81 2.62
C GLU A 53 -2.82 -32.26 2.17
N GLN A 54 -2.49 -33.21 3.05
CA GLN A 54 -2.26 -34.62 2.70
C GLN A 54 -3.53 -35.47 2.52
N ASN A 55 -4.71 -34.97 2.87
CA ASN A 55 -5.96 -35.74 2.72
C ASN A 55 -6.62 -35.66 1.34
N ASN A 56 -6.05 -34.93 0.38
CA ASN A 56 -6.63 -34.76 -0.96
C ASN A 56 -5.86 -35.43 -2.11
N SER A 57 -4.85 -36.25 -1.84
CA SER A 57 -4.19 -36.98 -2.92
C SER A 57 -3.72 -38.39 -2.47
N SER A 58 -4.62 -39.38 -2.60
CA SER A 58 -4.25 -40.78 -2.58
C SER A 58 -4.20 -41.30 -4.02
N GLN A 59 -3.05 -41.51 -4.55
CA GLN A 59 -2.62 -42.75 -5.23
C GLN A 59 -1.30 -42.59 -6.01
N THR A 60 -0.41 -43.48 -5.68
CA THR A 60 0.53 -44.24 -6.52
C THR A 60 2.01 -43.87 -6.50
N THR A 61 2.77 -44.77 -5.81
CA THR A 61 4.01 -45.47 -6.15
C THR A 61 5.38 -44.82 -6.12
N GLN A 62 6.11 -45.22 -5.09
CA GLN A 62 7.55 -45.64 -4.98
C GLN A 62 8.68 -44.90 -5.74
N THR A 63 9.65 -44.53 -4.92
CA THR A 63 11.11 -44.67 -5.03
C THR A 63 11.88 -43.74 -5.96
N GLN A 64 12.58 -42.80 -5.38
CA GLN A 64 14.04 -42.63 -5.42
C GLN A 64 14.47 -41.36 -4.70
N ASN A 65 15.44 -41.50 -3.76
CA ASN A 65 16.14 -40.40 -3.11
C ASN A 65 16.91 -39.58 -4.13
N SER A 66 16.40 -38.42 -4.46
CA SER A 66 17.19 -37.31 -4.98
C SER A 66 16.79 -36.08 -4.18
N ILE A 67 17.76 -35.42 -3.56
CA ILE A 67 17.61 -34.10 -2.97
C ILE A 67 17.28 -33.15 -4.12
N THR A 68 16.02 -33.05 -4.45
CA THR A 68 15.52 -31.99 -5.33
C THR A 68 15.42 -30.75 -4.44
N ILE A 69 16.37 -29.84 -4.60
CA ILE A 69 16.22 -28.47 -4.17
C ILE A 69 14.93 -28.01 -4.85
N LYS A 70 13.83 -27.95 -4.10
CA LYS A 70 12.61 -27.31 -4.56
C LYS A 70 13.01 -25.89 -4.93
N LYS A 71 13.06 -25.60 -6.23
CA LYS A 71 13.08 -24.24 -6.75
C LYS A 71 11.84 -23.60 -6.12
N GLU A 72 12.03 -22.62 -5.21
CA GLU A 72 10.93 -21.82 -4.69
C GLU A 72 10.14 -21.35 -5.91
N GLU A 73 8.87 -21.74 -6.01
CA GLU A 73 7.97 -21.20 -7.02
C GLU A 73 7.97 -19.70 -6.81
N LYS A 74 8.48 -18.96 -7.80
CA LYS A 74 8.52 -17.51 -7.81
C LYS A 74 7.07 -17.05 -7.61
N GLN A 75 6.76 -16.48 -6.47
CA GLN A 75 5.41 -16.05 -6.12
C GLN A 75 4.94 -15.06 -7.20
N ASP A 76 3.78 -15.27 -7.78
CA ASP A 76 3.26 -14.44 -8.87
C ASP A 76 3.11 -12.99 -8.35
N PHE A 77 3.94 -12.09 -8.86
CA PHE A 77 4.02 -10.70 -8.41
C PHE A 77 2.67 -9.97 -8.53
N SER A 78 1.83 -10.33 -9.50
CA SER A 78 0.50 -9.72 -9.68
C SER A 78 -0.44 -10.04 -8.51
N HIS A 79 -0.41 -11.27 -8.01
CA HIS A 79 -1.18 -11.66 -6.83
C HIS A 79 -0.62 -11.02 -5.55
N LEU A 80 0.71 -10.89 -5.45
CA LEU A 80 1.34 -10.22 -4.31
C LEU A 80 0.97 -8.72 -4.27
N ALA A 81 1.01 -8.03 -5.40
CA ALA A 81 0.63 -6.61 -5.49
C ALA A 81 -0.85 -6.40 -5.16
N LEU A 82 -1.73 -7.28 -5.63
CA LEU A 82 -3.14 -7.26 -5.27
C LEU A 82 -3.35 -7.53 -3.78
N ALA A 83 -2.68 -8.54 -3.23
CA ALA A 83 -2.75 -8.89 -1.81
C ALA A 83 -2.25 -7.74 -0.92
N ASN A 84 -1.20 -7.01 -1.32
CA ASN A 84 -0.75 -5.80 -0.65
C ASN A 84 -1.81 -4.69 -0.72
N TYR A 85 -2.41 -4.47 -1.89
CA TYR A 85 -3.48 -3.48 -2.05
C TYR A 85 -4.69 -3.81 -1.16
N LEU A 86 -5.12 -5.08 -1.11
CA LEU A 86 -6.25 -5.55 -0.30
C LEU A 86 -5.92 -5.71 1.19
N GLY A 87 -4.63 -5.69 1.57
CA GLY A 87 -4.20 -5.87 2.95
C GLY A 87 -4.21 -7.34 3.41
N GLU A 88 -4.08 -8.27 2.49
CA GLU A 88 -4.06 -9.71 2.80
C GLU A 88 -2.69 -10.20 3.28
N ASN A 89 -1.61 -9.48 2.94
CA ASN A 89 -0.24 -9.77 3.38
C ASN A 89 0.09 -9.14 4.74
N GLU A 90 -0.74 -9.35 5.74
CA GLU A 90 -0.44 -8.96 7.13
C GLU A 90 0.51 -9.96 7.80
N SER A 91 1.56 -10.40 7.12
CA SER A 91 2.51 -11.36 7.63
C SER A 91 3.29 -10.79 8.81
N PHE A 92 3.07 -11.40 9.99
CA PHE A 92 3.93 -11.38 11.17
C PHE A 92 4.42 -10.00 11.67
N ASN A 93 3.62 -8.97 11.52
CA ASN A 93 3.90 -7.66 12.08
C ASN A 93 3.16 -7.49 13.42
N PRO A 94 3.84 -7.48 14.58
CA PRO A 94 3.19 -7.37 15.89
C PRO A 94 2.40 -6.06 16.06
N LEU A 95 2.67 -5.05 15.24
CA LEU A 95 1.92 -3.79 15.23
C LEU A 95 0.73 -3.83 14.26
N GLY A 96 0.64 -4.83 13.37
CA GLY A 96 -0.39 -4.93 12.33
C GLY A 96 -0.36 -3.73 11.35
N ILE A 97 0.82 -3.14 11.12
CA ILE A 97 1.04 -2.07 10.16
C ILE A 97 1.58 -2.69 8.87
N SER A 98 0.96 -2.41 7.74
CA SER A 98 1.38 -2.88 6.43
C SER A 98 1.66 -1.71 5.48
N SER A 99 2.39 -1.98 4.41
CA SER A 99 2.56 -1.03 3.31
C SER A 99 1.19 -0.72 2.68
N TYR A 100 1.02 0.52 2.16
CA TYR A 100 -0.26 0.94 1.58
C TYR A 100 -0.12 1.36 0.12
N LYS A 101 0.60 2.45 -0.13
CA LYS A 101 1.01 2.90 -1.47
C LYS A 101 2.50 2.63 -1.63
N MET A 102 3.06 2.90 -2.79
CA MET A 102 4.49 2.75 -3.05
C MET A 102 5.34 3.49 -2.01
N ASN A 103 6.34 2.81 -1.45
CA ASN A 103 7.34 3.39 -0.54
C ASN A 103 8.66 3.53 -1.28
N TYR A 104 9.04 4.77 -1.61
CA TYR A 104 10.21 5.04 -2.44
C TYR A 104 11.07 6.18 -1.93
N PHE A 105 12.34 6.13 -2.33
CA PHE A 105 13.30 7.23 -2.21
C PHE A 105 13.94 7.50 -3.58
N LEU A 106 13.72 8.69 -4.11
CA LEU A 106 14.23 9.17 -5.39
C LEU A 106 15.24 10.29 -5.12
N PRO A 107 16.52 9.99 -4.94
CA PRO A 107 17.54 10.99 -4.66
C PRO A 107 17.65 12.03 -5.79
N LEU A 108 17.40 11.65 -7.03
CA LEU A 108 17.41 12.57 -8.16
C LEU A 108 16.01 12.73 -8.75
N ALA A 109 15.39 13.89 -8.53
CA ALA A 109 14.15 14.33 -9.13
C ALA A 109 14.40 15.65 -9.85
N TYR A 110 14.56 15.58 -11.16
CA TYR A 110 14.88 16.72 -12.03
C TYR A 110 13.62 17.29 -12.69
N SER A 111 13.38 18.58 -12.47
CA SER A 111 12.30 19.33 -13.10
C SER A 111 12.76 20.03 -14.37
N PHE A 112 12.10 19.78 -15.49
CA PHE A 112 12.38 20.49 -16.74
C PHE A 112 11.91 21.95 -16.70
N ASN A 113 10.87 22.21 -15.91
CA ASN A 113 10.28 23.55 -15.67
C ASN A 113 10.83 24.15 -14.37
N SER A 114 10.81 25.47 -14.26
CA SER A 114 11.20 26.16 -13.02
C SER A 114 10.16 25.98 -11.92
N LEU A 115 10.62 25.68 -10.70
CA LEU A 115 9.80 25.53 -9.49
C LEU A 115 9.82 26.84 -8.66
N GLY A 116 9.43 27.96 -9.25
CA GLY A 116 9.38 29.25 -8.53
C GLY A 116 10.69 30.05 -8.61
N THR A 117 11.03 30.76 -7.51
CA THR A 117 12.15 31.71 -7.48
C THR A 117 13.54 31.07 -7.42
N ASN A 118 13.65 29.79 -7.04
CA ASN A 118 14.91 29.06 -7.01
C ASN A 118 15.19 28.42 -8.35
N ASN A 119 16.37 28.72 -8.93
CA ASN A 119 16.82 28.14 -10.19
C ASN A 119 17.22 26.66 -10.10
N ASN A 120 17.23 26.07 -8.90
CA ASN A 120 17.56 24.65 -8.75
C ASN A 120 16.41 23.78 -9.19
N LYS A 121 16.67 22.95 -10.20
CA LYS A 121 15.73 22.05 -10.82
C LYS A 121 15.80 20.63 -10.24
N SER A 122 16.77 20.37 -9.37
CA SER A 122 17.01 19.05 -8.78
C SER A 122 16.68 19.05 -7.31
N GLU A 123 15.92 18.05 -6.88
CA GLU A 123 15.62 17.78 -5.47
C GLU A 123 15.54 16.26 -5.26
N ALA A 124 15.50 15.79 -4.02
CA ALA A 124 15.10 14.44 -3.72
C ALA A 124 13.60 14.38 -3.47
N LYS A 125 12.96 13.26 -3.84
CA LYS A 125 11.54 13.01 -3.57
C LYS A 125 11.41 11.67 -2.87
N PHE A 126 10.63 11.59 -1.80
CA PHE A 126 10.35 10.31 -1.17
C PHE A 126 8.91 10.22 -0.70
N GLN A 127 8.43 9.00 -0.59
CA GLN A 127 7.11 8.68 -0.08
C GLN A 127 7.20 7.56 0.94
N LEU A 128 6.51 7.78 2.05
CA LEU A 128 6.23 6.76 3.07
C LEU A 128 4.72 6.57 3.14
N SER A 129 4.25 5.34 3.02
CA SER A 129 2.83 5.03 3.03
C SER A 129 2.56 3.72 3.76
N VAL A 130 1.72 3.80 4.77
CA VAL A 130 1.36 2.68 5.63
C VAL A 130 -0.15 2.66 5.90
N LYS A 131 -0.68 1.49 6.21
CA LYS A 131 -2.05 1.29 6.68
C LYS A 131 -2.09 0.33 7.84
N LYS A 132 -3.16 0.41 8.64
CA LYS A 132 -3.46 -0.53 9.71
C LYS A 132 -4.93 -0.92 9.67
N ARG A 133 -5.23 -2.21 9.68
CA ARG A 133 -6.58 -2.71 9.87
C ARG A 133 -7.01 -2.47 11.32
N LEU A 134 -8.19 -1.88 11.49
CA LEU A 134 -8.79 -1.61 12.80
C LEU A 134 -9.82 -2.66 13.16
N PHE A 135 -10.71 -2.96 12.21
CA PHE A 135 -11.85 -3.85 12.40
C PHE A 135 -12.10 -4.64 11.12
N GLU A 136 -12.84 -5.74 11.24
CA GLU A 136 -13.38 -6.46 10.09
C GLU A 136 -14.77 -7.00 10.44
N ASN A 137 -15.60 -7.16 9.42
CA ASN A 137 -16.91 -7.81 9.45
C ASN A 137 -17.88 -7.24 10.51
N LEU A 138 -17.89 -5.92 10.72
CA LEU A 138 -18.84 -5.28 11.64
C LEU A 138 -20.27 -5.25 11.08
N LEU A 139 -20.44 -5.21 9.76
CA LEU A 139 -21.73 -5.18 9.06
C LEU A 139 -22.17 -6.57 8.58
N GLY A 140 -21.32 -7.61 8.71
CA GLY A 140 -21.60 -8.94 8.19
C GLY A 140 -21.41 -9.07 6.67
N LEU A 141 -20.60 -8.20 6.05
CA LEU A 141 -20.30 -8.15 4.62
C LEU A 141 -18.83 -8.52 4.33
N ASP A 142 -18.12 -9.10 5.28
CA ASP A 142 -16.69 -9.42 5.24
C ASP A 142 -15.80 -8.18 4.97
N GLU A 143 -16.34 -6.99 5.25
CA GLU A 143 -15.67 -5.72 5.05
C GLU A 143 -14.55 -5.49 6.07
N LYS A 144 -13.51 -4.78 5.64
CA LYS A 144 -12.33 -4.45 6.44
C LYS A 144 -12.17 -2.93 6.59
N TYR A 145 -11.93 -2.46 7.80
CA TYR A 145 -11.80 -1.04 8.14
C TYR A 145 -10.34 -0.69 8.37
N TYR A 146 -9.86 0.34 7.69
CA TYR A 146 -8.46 0.75 7.74
C TYR A 146 -8.30 2.22 8.11
N ILE A 147 -7.24 2.50 8.86
CA ILE A 147 -6.59 3.80 8.86
C ILE A 147 -5.32 3.71 8.03
N ALA A 148 -5.01 4.76 7.28
CA ALA A 148 -3.80 4.84 6.49
C ALA A 148 -3.19 6.24 6.59
N TYR A 149 -1.90 6.29 6.33
CA TYR A 149 -1.15 7.54 6.30
C TYR A 149 -0.16 7.47 5.15
N THR A 150 -0.16 8.52 4.32
CA THR A 150 0.83 8.70 3.27
C THR A 150 1.48 10.06 3.44
N GLN A 151 2.79 10.09 3.36
CA GLN A 151 3.57 11.32 3.33
C GLN A 151 4.44 11.32 2.09
N THR A 152 4.37 12.40 1.29
CA THR A 152 5.27 12.63 0.17
C THR A 152 6.03 13.92 0.42
N SER A 153 7.35 13.87 0.33
CA SER A 153 8.23 15.00 0.62
C SER A 153 9.14 15.31 -0.56
N TRP A 154 9.33 16.59 -0.83
CA TRP A 154 10.26 17.13 -1.81
C TRP A 154 11.36 17.88 -1.06
N TRP A 155 12.56 17.33 -1.08
CA TRP A 155 13.70 17.74 -0.28
C TRP A 155 14.79 18.33 -1.17
N GLN A 156 15.10 19.61 -0.94
CA GLN A 156 16.14 20.32 -1.68
C GLN A 156 17.54 19.96 -1.15
N ILE A 157 17.85 18.67 -1.17
CA ILE A 157 19.10 18.08 -0.64
C ILE A 157 20.37 18.70 -1.25
N TYR A 158 20.27 19.26 -2.47
CA TYR A 158 21.38 19.87 -3.20
C TYR A 158 21.54 21.37 -2.92
N GLU A 159 20.66 21.96 -2.11
CA GLU A 159 20.70 23.36 -1.72
C GLU A 159 21.42 23.56 -0.38
N HIS A 160 21.90 24.80 -0.18
CA HIS A 160 22.43 25.20 1.11
C HIS A 160 21.38 25.02 2.21
N SER A 161 21.76 24.43 3.35
CA SER A 161 20.87 24.06 4.46
C SER A 161 19.81 22.99 4.13
N SER A 162 19.82 22.45 2.91
CA SER A 162 18.98 21.31 2.49
C SER A 162 17.52 21.34 3.02
N PRO A 163 16.73 22.41 2.75
CA PRO A 163 15.38 22.54 3.30
C PRO A 163 14.39 21.62 2.58
N PHE A 164 13.31 21.24 3.27
CA PHE A 164 12.13 20.70 2.61
C PHE A 164 11.38 21.81 1.90
N ARG A 165 11.21 21.69 0.57
CA ARG A 165 10.39 22.62 -0.21
C ARG A 165 8.92 22.44 0.08
N GLU A 166 8.50 21.16 0.13
CA GLU A 166 7.12 20.78 0.37
C GLU A 166 7.06 19.39 1.02
N THR A 167 6.06 19.20 1.85
CA THR A 167 5.64 17.88 2.34
C THR A 167 4.12 17.83 2.33
N ASN A 168 3.55 16.79 1.71
CA ASN A 168 2.11 16.57 1.70
C ASN A 168 1.79 15.38 2.60
N TYR A 169 0.87 15.59 3.52
CA TYR A 169 0.38 14.64 4.52
C TYR A 169 -1.02 14.18 4.14
N GLN A 170 -1.25 12.87 4.07
CA GLN A 170 -2.49 12.26 3.64
C GLN A 170 -2.97 11.23 4.68
N PRO A 171 -3.55 11.64 5.83
CA PRO A 171 -4.29 10.72 6.68
C PRO A 171 -5.60 10.31 6.00
N GLU A 172 -5.93 9.03 6.12
CA GLU A 172 -7.02 8.40 5.38
C GLU A 172 -7.72 7.35 6.24
N PHE A 173 -9.05 7.30 6.14
CA PHE A 173 -9.85 6.20 6.67
C PHE A 173 -10.67 5.61 5.54
N PHE A 174 -10.69 4.29 5.42
CA PHE A 174 -11.47 3.63 4.38
C PHE A 174 -12.00 2.26 4.82
N ILE A 175 -13.03 1.82 4.11
CA ILE A 175 -13.64 0.52 4.24
C ILE A 175 -13.48 -0.20 2.90
N ASP A 176 -12.92 -1.41 2.94
CA ASP A 176 -12.83 -2.32 1.81
C ASP A 176 -13.92 -3.38 1.91
N PHE A 177 -14.80 -3.42 0.93
CA PHE A 177 -15.80 -4.46 0.75
C PHE A 177 -15.29 -5.46 -0.28
N PRO A 178 -15.08 -6.74 0.06
CA PRO A 178 -14.73 -7.75 -0.94
C PRO A 178 -15.92 -7.96 -1.90
N LEU A 179 -15.63 -8.08 -3.19
CA LEU A 179 -16.65 -8.31 -4.21
C LEU A 179 -16.56 -9.74 -4.72
N TYR A 180 -17.57 -10.55 -4.39
CA TYR A 180 -17.70 -11.94 -4.86
C TYR A 180 -18.74 -12.02 -6.00
N LEU A 181 -18.39 -11.47 -7.17
CA LEU A 181 -19.28 -11.46 -8.34
C LEU A 181 -19.03 -12.72 -9.17
N LYS A 182 -19.96 -13.70 -9.11
CA LYS A 182 -19.84 -15.01 -9.78
C LYS A 182 -19.43 -14.96 -11.26
N ASP A 183 -19.84 -13.92 -11.99
CA ASP A 183 -19.59 -13.79 -13.43
C ASP A 183 -18.47 -12.77 -13.73
N TYR A 184 -17.89 -12.11 -12.69
CA TYR A 184 -16.94 -11.03 -12.81
C TYR A 184 -15.86 -11.13 -11.74
N GLU A 185 -15.14 -12.25 -11.70
CA GLU A 185 -14.07 -12.54 -10.72
C GLU A 185 -12.89 -11.54 -10.74
N PHE A 186 -12.80 -10.73 -11.80
CA PHE A 186 -11.79 -9.69 -11.94
C PHE A 186 -12.03 -8.45 -11.07
N PHE A 187 -13.25 -8.23 -10.55
CA PHE A 187 -13.52 -7.20 -9.54
C PHE A 187 -13.17 -7.75 -8.15
N ASN A 188 -12.16 -7.17 -7.52
CA ASN A 188 -11.66 -7.71 -6.26
C ASN A 188 -12.27 -7.04 -5.03
N ASN A 189 -12.52 -5.73 -5.08
CA ASN A 189 -13.10 -5.01 -3.96
C ASN A 189 -13.87 -3.76 -4.40
N LEU A 190 -14.64 -3.20 -3.45
CA LEU A 190 -15.14 -1.83 -3.50
C LEU A 190 -14.59 -1.11 -2.27
N ARG A 191 -13.80 -0.07 -2.47
CA ARG A 191 -13.27 0.78 -1.41
C ARG A 191 -14.03 2.09 -1.33
N VAL A 192 -14.45 2.47 -0.13
CA VAL A 192 -15.05 3.77 0.17
C VAL A 192 -14.24 4.41 1.29
N GLY A 193 -13.83 5.67 1.13
CA GLY A 193 -12.99 6.30 2.13
C GLY A 193 -13.13 7.82 2.20
N ILE A 194 -12.55 8.35 3.28
CA ILE A 194 -12.37 9.79 3.49
C ILE A 194 -10.88 10.04 3.55
N LEU A 195 -10.42 11.00 2.77
CA LEU A 195 -9.02 11.39 2.65
C LEU A 195 -8.88 12.88 2.92
N HIS A 196 -8.10 13.22 3.93
CA HIS A 196 -7.57 14.56 4.12
C HIS A 196 -6.19 14.66 3.48
N GLU A 197 -5.90 15.79 2.85
CA GLU A 197 -4.55 16.07 2.35
C GLU A 197 -4.20 17.53 2.66
N SER A 198 -3.03 17.73 3.29
CA SER A 198 -2.53 19.05 3.66
C SER A 198 -1.02 19.13 3.54
N ASN A 199 -0.48 20.32 3.40
CA ASN A 199 0.97 20.52 3.39
C ASN A 199 1.53 20.97 4.75
N GLY A 200 0.71 21.10 5.79
CA GLY A 200 1.12 21.45 7.15
C GLY A 200 1.74 22.85 7.29
N LYS A 201 1.64 23.71 6.26
CA LYS A 201 2.11 25.09 6.33
C LYS A 201 1.03 25.99 6.91
N GLY A 202 1.43 27.00 7.66
CA GLY A 202 0.52 28.04 8.14
C GLY A 202 0.10 28.99 7.03
N ASP A 203 -0.86 29.88 7.34
CA ASP A 203 -1.39 30.90 6.41
C ASP A 203 -0.40 31.98 6.07
N GLU A 204 0.73 32.03 6.74
CA GLU A 204 1.80 32.94 6.47
C GLU A 204 2.26 32.82 5.01
N ASN A 205 2.27 33.95 4.31
CA ASN A 205 2.65 33.99 2.88
C ASN A 205 1.76 33.22 1.93
N LEU A 206 0.51 32.89 2.29
CA LEU A 206 -0.46 32.18 1.46
C LEU A 206 0.07 30.79 1.00
N GLN A 207 0.80 30.10 1.88
CA GLN A 207 1.41 28.79 1.56
C GLN A 207 0.60 27.60 2.06
N SER A 208 -0.38 27.83 2.95
CA SER A 208 -1.29 26.77 3.41
C SER A 208 -2.03 26.15 2.22
N ARG A 209 -2.12 24.83 2.22
CA ARG A 209 -2.94 24.06 1.26
C ARG A 209 -3.50 22.86 1.98
N SER A 210 -4.82 22.71 1.90
CA SER A 210 -5.51 21.53 2.42
C SER A 210 -6.80 21.26 1.65
N TRP A 211 -7.26 20.02 1.63
CA TRP A 211 -8.57 19.65 1.13
C TRP A 211 -9.02 18.30 1.64
N ASN A 212 -10.32 18.11 1.69
CA ASN A 212 -10.97 16.90 2.16
C ASN A 212 -11.78 16.26 1.02
N ARG A 213 -11.73 14.94 0.89
CA ARG A 213 -12.42 14.18 -0.14
C ARG A 213 -13.11 12.95 0.43
N ILE A 214 -14.30 12.68 -0.05
CA ILE A 214 -14.89 11.33 0.02
C ILE A 214 -14.62 10.69 -1.33
N TYR A 215 -14.19 9.43 -1.35
CA TYR A 215 -13.86 8.75 -2.58
C TYR A 215 -14.40 7.32 -2.61
N VAL A 216 -14.52 6.81 -3.83
CA VAL A 216 -14.78 5.41 -4.14
C VAL A 216 -13.74 4.91 -5.13
N SER A 217 -13.25 3.70 -4.92
CA SER A 217 -12.33 3.03 -5.85
C SER A 217 -12.55 1.51 -5.85
N THR A 218 -12.04 0.85 -6.86
CA THR A 218 -12.04 -0.61 -6.98
C THR A 218 -10.71 -1.07 -7.57
N ALA A 219 -10.28 -2.28 -7.24
CA ALA A 219 -9.17 -2.93 -7.91
C ALA A 219 -9.72 -4.00 -8.86
N ILE A 220 -9.25 -3.98 -10.09
CA ILE A 220 -9.59 -4.93 -11.14
C ILE A 220 -8.30 -5.57 -11.61
N LEU A 221 -8.09 -6.84 -11.27
CA LEU A 221 -6.95 -7.62 -11.72
C LEU A 221 -7.39 -8.56 -12.84
N TYR A 222 -6.79 -8.40 -14.02
CA TYR A 222 -6.97 -9.30 -15.14
C TYR A 222 -5.62 -9.76 -15.68
N ASN A 223 -5.27 -11.01 -15.48
CA ASN A 223 -3.93 -11.55 -15.71
C ASN A 223 -2.87 -10.71 -14.96
N LYS A 224 -1.93 -10.10 -15.70
CA LYS A 224 -0.87 -9.24 -15.16
C LYS A 224 -1.24 -7.74 -15.18
N PHE A 225 -2.49 -7.38 -15.50
CA PHE A 225 -2.94 -6.00 -15.53
C PHE A 225 -3.80 -5.67 -14.31
N LEU A 226 -3.35 -4.71 -13.52
CA LEU A 226 -4.11 -4.16 -12.40
C LEU A 226 -4.63 -2.77 -12.77
N PHE A 227 -5.95 -2.62 -12.78
CA PHE A 227 -6.64 -1.37 -13.09
C PHE A 227 -7.34 -0.86 -11.82
N VAL A 228 -7.00 0.35 -11.38
CA VAL A 228 -7.53 0.96 -10.15
C VAL A 228 -8.10 2.35 -10.48
N PRO A 229 -9.37 2.46 -10.86
CA PRO A 229 -10.07 3.73 -10.95
C PRO A 229 -10.45 4.23 -9.57
N ARG A 230 -10.37 5.55 -9.36
CA ARG A 230 -10.82 6.23 -8.16
C ARG A 230 -11.55 7.51 -8.54
N LEU A 231 -12.74 7.70 -7.97
CA LEU A 231 -13.58 8.88 -8.11
C LEU A 231 -13.68 9.56 -6.75
N TRP A 232 -13.71 10.87 -6.72
CA TRP A 232 -13.88 11.61 -5.47
C TRP A 232 -14.81 12.81 -5.59
N TYR A 233 -15.40 13.12 -4.46
CA TYR A 233 -16.10 14.37 -4.21
C TYR A 233 -15.31 15.18 -3.19
N ARG A 234 -14.95 16.42 -3.52
CA ARG A 234 -14.35 17.36 -2.58
C ARG A 234 -15.40 17.83 -1.58
N ILE A 235 -15.13 17.68 -0.30
CA ILE A 235 -15.96 18.26 0.76
C ILE A 235 -15.74 19.79 0.71
N PRO A 236 -16.80 20.57 0.49
CA PRO A 236 -16.66 22.03 0.41
C PRO A 236 -16.21 22.64 1.73
N GLU A 237 -15.34 23.61 1.65
CA GLU A 237 -14.91 24.46 2.76
C GLU A 237 -15.57 25.85 2.64
N SER A 238 -15.61 26.60 3.73
CA SER A 238 -16.12 27.97 3.67
C SER A 238 -15.18 28.81 2.79
N LYS A 239 -15.71 29.79 2.07
CA LYS A 239 -14.88 30.67 1.21
C LYS A 239 -13.76 31.41 1.96
N LYS A 240 -13.89 31.50 3.27
CA LYS A 240 -12.92 32.17 4.12
C LYS A 240 -11.76 31.25 4.50
N ASP A 241 -12.03 29.95 4.56
CA ASP A 241 -11.08 28.95 5.02
C ASP A 241 -10.52 28.09 3.86
N ASP A 242 -11.00 28.31 2.62
CA ASP A 242 -10.58 27.55 1.44
C ASP A 242 -9.24 28.07 0.88
N ASP A 243 -8.17 27.39 1.21
CA ASP A 243 -6.79 27.71 0.79
C ASP A 243 -6.52 27.46 -0.70
N ASN A 244 -7.35 26.66 -1.37
CA ASN A 244 -7.13 26.20 -2.73
C ASN A 244 -8.45 26.03 -3.52
N PRO A 245 -9.23 27.11 -3.69
CA PRO A 245 -10.56 27.05 -4.31
C PRO A 245 -10.57 26.50 -5.75
N ALA A 246 -9.46 26.61 -6.45
CA ALA A 246 -9.32 26.14 -7.83
C ALA A 246 -8.78 24.70 -7.94
N ILE A 247 -8.60 23.94 -6.85
CA ILE A 247 -7.90 22.64 -6.91
C ILE A 247 -8.58 21.64 -7.85
N LEU A 248 -9.92 21.57 -7.86
CA LEU A 248 -10.66 20.68 -8.77
C LEU A 248 -10.52 21.08 -10.24
N HIS A 249 -10.19 22.34 -10.52
CA HIS A 249 -9.92 22.77 -11.90
C HIS A 249 -8.66 22.11 -12.46
N TYR A 250 -7.64 21.88 -11.64
CA TYR A 250 -6.38 21.27 -12.05
C TYR A 250 -6.33 19.76 -11.82
N MET A 251 -6.97 19.27 -10.74
CA MET A 251 -6.88 17.88 -10.35
C MET A 251 -8.08 17.02 -10.77
N GLY A 252 -9.20 17.68 -11.18
CA GLY A 252 -10.41 16.96 -11.53
C GLY A 252 -11.06 16.22 -10.34
N ASN A 253 -11.92 15.25 -10.66
CA ASN A 253 -12.67 14.45 -9.70
C ASN A 253 -12.37 12.95 -9.80
N PHE A 254 -11.33 12.55 -10.53
CA PHE A 254 -10.94 11.15 -10.67
C PHE A 254 -9.46 11.01 -11.01
N ASP A 255 -8.93 9.84 -10.71
CA ASP A 255 -7.72 9.30 -11.31
C ASP A 255 -7.92 7.83 -11.68
N VAL A 256 -7.03 7.35 -12.53
CA VAL A 256 -6.97 5.96 -12.95
C VAL A 256 -5.52 5.51 -12.92
N ASN A 257 -5.26 4.40 -12.27
CA ASN A 257 -3.98 3.71 -12.33
C ASN A 257 -4.15 2.43 -13.14
N LEU A 258 -3.27 2.21 -14.10
CA LEU A 258 -3.17 1.00 -14.89
C LEU A 258 -1.75 0.46 -14.77
N ALA A 259 -1.58 -0.65 -14.07
CA ALA A 259 -0.29 -1.29 -13.89
C ALA A 259 -0.21 -2.60 -14.69
N TYR A 260 0.93 -2.84 -15.33
CA TYR A 260 1.36 -4.15 -15.80
C TYR A 260 2.38 -4.70 -14.80
N LEU A 261 2.12 -5.88 -14.28
CA LEU A 261 2.89 -6.54 -13.22
C LEU A 261 3.63 -7.73 -13.81
N GLY A 262 4.87 -7.51 -14.25
CA GLY A 262 5.78 -8.57 -14.72
C GLY A 262 6.43 -9.33 -13.56
N ASP A 263 7.27 -10.30 -13.87
CA ASP A 263 7.90 -11.16 -12.86
C ASP A 263 9.01 -10.43 -12.07
N ASP A 264 9.76 -9.56 -12.76
CA ASP A 264 10.87 -8.80 -12.17
C ASP A 264 10.71 -7.29 -12.34
N TYR A 265 9.61 -6.84 -12.98
CA TYR A 265 9.38 -5.43 -13.25
C TYR A 265 7.89 -5.11 -13.25
N PHE A 266 7.59 -3.84 -13.03
CA PHE A 266 6.25 -3.32 -13.24
C PHE A 266 6.31 -2.00 -14.03
N ILE A 267 5.21 -1.69 -14.69
CA ILE A 267 4.96 -0.39 -15.32
C ILE A 267 3.60 0.07 -14.82
N ASN A 268 3.51 1.26 -14.24
CA ASN A 268 2.24 1.88 -13.85
C ASN A 268 2.02 3.19 -14.60
N LEU A 269 0.81 3.39 -15.07
CA LEU A 269 0.35 4.63 -15.70
C LEU A 269 -0.77 5.21 -14.85
N MET A 270 -0.53 6.38 -14.24
CA MET A 270 -1.58 7.18 -13.60
C MET A 270 -2.05 8.26 -14.55
N LEU A 271 -3.36 8.36 -14.72
CA LEU A 271 -4.05 9.39 -15.50
C LEU A 271 -5.02 10.15 -14.61
N ARG A 272 -4.98 11.46 -14.68
CA ARG A 272 -5.91 12.36 -13.99
C ARG A 272 -6.31 13.50 -14.91
N ASN A 273 -7.60 13.90 -14.94
CA ASN A 273 -8.09 14.92 -15.84
C ASN A 273 -9.34 15.61 -15.28
N ASN A 274 -9.52 16.89 -15.61
CA ASN A 274 -10.70 17.66 -15.21
C ASN A 274 -11.89 17.55 -16.18
N LEU A 275 -11.70 16.84 -17.31
CA LEU A 275 -12.70 16.60 -18.37
C LEU A 275 -13.30 17.86 -19.00
N LYS A 276 -12.62 19.03 -18.89
CA LYS A 276 -13.09 20.28 -19.50
C LYS A 276 -12.55 20.44 -20.92
N PHE A 277 -13.43 20.64 -21.90
CA PHE A 277 -13.06 20.71 -23.31
C PHE A 277 -12.17 21.91 -23.66
N HIS A 278 -12.49 23.11 -23.12
CA HIS A 278 -11.79 24.35 -23.50
C HIS A 278 -10.63 24.71 -22.56
N ASP A 279 -10.61 24.16 -21.36
CA ASP A 279 -9.56 24.40 -20.36
C ASP A 279 -9.19 23.09 -19.67
N ASN A 280 -8.66 22.19 -20.47
CA ASN A 280 -8.27 20.86 -20.05
C ASN A 280 -7.03 20.92 -19.18
N LYS A 281 -7.13 20.38 -17.97
CA LYS A 281 -6.04 20.24 -17.01
C LYS A 281 -6.04 18.81 -16.47
N GLY A 282 -4.86 18.35 -16.08
CA GLY A 282 -4.70 17.00 -15.52
C GLY A 282 -3.24 16.66 -15.39
N ALA A 283 -2.95 15.38 -15.23
CA ALA A 283 -1.60 14.87 -15.13
C ALA A 283 -1.50 13.45 -15.69
N ILE A 284 -0.32 13.12 -16.16
CA ILE A 284 0.14 11.77 -16.48
C ILE A 284 1.36 11.49 -15.62
N GLN A 285 1.39 10.33 -14.96
CA GLN A 285 2.59 9.80 -14.33
C GLN A 285 2.86 8.41 -14.86
N VAL A 286 4.11 8.14 -15.20
CA VAL A 286 4.59 6.82 -15.61
C VAL A 286 5.63 6.38 -14.59
N ASP A 287 5.40 5.22 -14.00
CA ASP A 287 6.28 4.59 -13.05
C ASP A 287 6.82 3.29 -13.63
N LEU A 288 8.11 3.06 -13.51
CA LEU A 288 8.78 1.83 -13.93
C LEU A 288 9.64 1.34 -12.78
N GLY A 289 9.43 0.12 -12.35
CA GLY A 289 10.24 -0.56 -11.35
C GLY A 289 10.86 -1.82 -11.91
N TYR A 290 12.14 -2.08 -11.57
CA TYR A 290 12.85 -3.30 -11.93
C TYR A 290 13.58 -3.85 -10.70
N ASP A 291 13.27 -5.09 -10.31
CA ASP A 291 13.90 -5.78 -9.17
C ASP A 291 15.30 -6.26 -9.55
N ILE A 292 16.31 -5.38 -9.31
CA ILE A 292 17.69 -5.64 -9.71
C ILE A 292 18.30 -6.82 -8.93
N PHE A 293 17.90 -6.99 -7.68
CA PHE A 293 18.55 -7.93 -6.75
C PHE A 293 17.69 -9.15 -6.45
N ASN A 294 16.48 -9.28 -7.00
CA ASN A 294 15.50 -10.30 -6.66
C ASN A 294 15.22 -10.38 -5.15
N ASN A 295 15.13 -9.24 -4.48
CA ASN A 295 14.93 -9.14 -3.04
C ASN A 295 13.83 -8.15 -2.64
N GLY A 296 13.02 -7.66 -3.61
CA GLY A 296 11.95 -6.71 -3.38
C GLY A 296 12.41 -5.24 -3.30
N ILE A 297 13.68 -4.96 -3.60
CA ILE A 297 14.19 -3.59 -3.78
C ILE A 297 14.30 -3.32 -5.27
N TYR A 298 13.44 -2.42 -5.76
CA TYR A 298 13.38 -2.08 -7.17
C TYR A 298 14.22 -0.84 -7.46
N TRP A 299 14.98 -0.84 -8.56
CA TRP A 299 15.33 0.40 -9.20
C TRP A 299 14.05 1.02 -9.73
N TYR A 300 13.84 2.31 -9.44
CA TYR A 300 12.58 2.98 -9.71
C TYR A 300 12.81 4.24 -10.52
N LEU A 301 12.05 4.37 -11.61
CA LEU A 301 12.00 5.54 -12.47
C LEU A 301 10.57 6.07 -12.48
N GLN A 302 10.41 7.37 -12.24
CA GLN A 302 9.13 8.05 -12.30
C GLN A 302 9.20 9.25 -13.23
N TYR A 303 8.28 9.33 -14.18
CA TYR A 303 8.07 10.52 -15.01
C TYR A 303 6.70 11.10 -14.70
N PHE A 304 6.66 12.38 -14.38
CA PHE A 304 5.43 13.14 -14.15
C PHE A 304 5.32 14.29 -15.14
N ASN A 305 4.12 14.49 -15.68
CA ASN A 305 3.80 15.61 -16.57
C ASN A 305 2.37 16.10 -16.31
N GLY A 306 2.21 17.34 -15.91
CA GLY A 306 0.89 17.93 -15.64
C GLY A 306 0.83 18.80 -14.40
N TYR A 307 -0.33 18.80 -13.75
CA TYR A 307 -0.67 19.63 -12.60
C TYR A 307 -0.83 18.78 -11.35
N GLY A 308 -0.59 19.38 -10.15
CA GLY A 308 -0.89 18.74 -8.88
C GLY A 308 0.05 17.58 -8.52
N GLU A 309 1.35 17.70 -8.81
CA GLU A 309 2.34 16.78 -8.25
C GLU A 309 2.51 17.02 -6.74
N SER A 310 2.47 18.28 -6.32
CA SER A 310 2.48 18.70 -4.91
C SER A 310 1.37 19.71 -4.66
N LEU A 311 0.92 19.84 -3.41
CA LEU A 311 -0.16 20.78 -3.06
C LEU A 311 0.22 22.23 -3.28
N ILE A 312 1.44 22.64 -2.91
CA ILE A 312 1.86 24.04 -3.08
C ILE A 312 1.88 24.47 -4.55
N ASP A 313 2.14 23.52 -5.45
CA ASP A 313 2.25 23.76 -6.89
C ASP A 313 1.08 23.14 -7.68
N TYR A 314 -0.09 22.88 -7.02
CA TYR A 314 -1.20 22.18 -7.67
C TYR A 314 -1.67 22.84 -8.97
N ASN A 315 -1.48 24.15 -9.11
CA ASN A 315 -1.89 24.99 -10.25
C ASN A 315 -0.73 25.28 -11.24
N LYS A 316 0.45 24.71 -11.01
CA LYS A 316 1.59 24.85 -11.92
C LYS A 316 1.77 23.59 -12.75
N HIS A 317 1.98 23.78 -14.05
CA HIS A 317 2.36 22.67 -14.94
C HIS A 317 3.80 22.27 -14.69
N LEU A 318 4.02 21.00 -14.37
CA LEU A 318 5.33 20.47 -14.07
C LEU A 318 5.65 19.30 -15.00
N GLN A 319 6.92 19.23 -15.44
CA GLN A 319 7.52 18.04 -16.04
C GLN A 319 8.71 17.63 -15.22
N ARG A 320 8.70 16.38 -14.72
CA ARG A 320 9.74 15.87 -13.83
C ARG A 320 10.11 14.46 -14.18
N LEU A 321 11.41 14.18 -14.17
CA LEU A 321 11.96 12.83 -14.23
C LEU A 321 12.70 12.56 -12.94
N SER A 322 12.38 11.44 -12.29
CA SER A 322 12.95 11.08 -11.01
C SER A 322 13.43 9.64 -11.03
N THR A 323 14.54 9.34 -10.36
CA THR A 323 15.07 7.98 -10.27
C THR A 323 15.64 7.69 -8.88
N GLY A 324 15.58 6.43 -8.48
CA GLY A 324 16.06 5.94 -7.20
C GLY A 324 15.58 4.52 -6.91
N PHE A 325 15.06 4.32 -5.72
CA PHE A 325 14.68 3.00 -5.21
C PHE A 325 13.26 2.98 -4.70
N LEU A 326 12.56 1.89 -4.98
CA LEU A 326 11.29 1.51 -4.39
C LEU A 326 11.55 0.32 -3.45
N ILE A 327 11.04 0.42 -2.23
CA ILE A 327 11.27 -0.60 -1.19
C ILE A 327 10.07 -1.54 -1.09
N SER A 328 8.85 -1.06 -1.38
CA SER A 328 7.64 -1.87 -1.41
C SER A 328 6.60 -1.27 -2.34
N TYR A 329 5.93 -2.15 -3.02
CA TYR A 329 4.82 -1.84 -3.91
C TYR A 329 3.50 -2.17 -3.23
#